data_a605ed22c15b0f1d2c23229defbe657f
#
_entry.id   a605ed22c15b0f1d2c23229defbe657f
#
_cell.length_a   1.000
_cell.length_b   1.000
_cell.length_c   1.000
_cell.angle_alpha   90.00
_cell.angle_beta   90.00
_cell.angle_gamma   90.00
#
_symmetry.space_group_name_H-M   'P 1'
#
loop_
_entity.id
_entity.type
_entity.pdbx_description
1 polymer ?
#
loop_
_entity_poly.entity_id
_entity_poly.type
_entity_poly.pdbx_seq_one_letter_code
_entity_poly.pdbx_strand_id
1 'polypeptide(L)'
;YNINVSGGTKQMTYSVSYAHNEEKSIMLNSGFKKDNVNAKIKSELNKWMTLDFNARLSYSTIDGLGGGADTNESNAANSTVANATVFRPVDSLKYSDDDEENSSAQQKSPLERLLATDKTRNTFNQNYNVGLNWKPFKNWTFRSEFGYGWKFDDTEQYWGVDAVSNSKYGYNGQPQAYLLREKTMSWRNANTLTYDNKKLFKGRDKLNVLIGHEVSSSQRKSIENVSVAFPVTMNFDDMKANMGSGKALA
;
A
#
# COMPACT_ATOMS: atom_id res chain seq x y z
N TYR A 1 -2.57 17.97 -7.39
CA TYR A 1 -2.90 18.41 -8.74
C TYR A 1 -3.09 17.23 -9.68
N ASN A 2 -3.85 17.46 -10.75
CA ASN A 2 -4.18 16.42 -11.73
C ASN A 2 -4.09 17.01 -13.14
N ILE A 3 -3.45 16.28 -14.05
CA ILE A 3 -3.33 16.62 -15.46
C ILE A 3 -3.87 15.44 -16.26
N ASN A 4 -4.73 15.72 -17.24
CA ASN A 4 -5.27 14.70 -18.15
C ASN A 4 -5.14 15.18 -19.59
N VAL A 5 -4.60 14.33 -20.44
CA VAL A 5 -4.51 14.54 -21.89
C VAL A 5 -5.24 13.38 -22.56
N SER A 6 -6.19 13.72 -23.42
CA SER A 6 -6.94 12.73 -24.17
C SER A 6 -7.11 13.16 -25.61
N GLY A 7 -7.19 12.21 -26.52
CA GLY A 7 -7.36 12.47 -27.93
C GLY A 7 -7.69 11.18 -28.68
N GLY A 8 -7.80 11.31 -29.99
CA GLY A 8 -8.01 10.13 -30.81
C GLY A 8 -8.48 10.44 -32.22
N THR A 9 -8.66 9.38 -32.93
CA THR A 9 -9.24 9.31 -34.26
C THR A 9 -10.52 8.47 -34.22
N LYS A 10 -11.17 8.27 -35.36
CA LYS A 10 -12.31 7.32 -35.45
C LYS A 10 -11.93 5.89 -35.07
N GLN A 11 -10.66 5.52 -35.21
CA GLN A 11 -10.18 4.14 -35.01
C GLN A 11 -9.44 3.95 -33.69
N MET A 12 -8.93 5.02 -33.08
CA MET A 12 -8.14 4.91 -31.85
C MET A 12 -8.45 6.09 -30.93
N THR A 13 -8.66 5.79 -29.65
CA THR A 13 -8.76 6.79 -28.58
C THR A 13 -7.71 6.51 -27.52
N TYR A 14 -7.16 7.56 -26.96
CA TYR A 14 -6.22 7.46 -25.86
C TYR A 14 -6.50 8.50 -24.76
N SER A 15 -6.11 8.18 -23.58
CA SER A 15 -6.14 9.09 -22.43
C SER A 15 -4.96 8.76 -21.54
N VAL A 16 -4.21 9.78 -21.17
CA VAL A 16 -3.11 9.69 -20.20
C VAL A 16 -3.37 10.72 -19.11
N SER A 17 -3.36 10.28 -17.88
CA SER A 17 -3.52 11.16 -16.73
C SER A 17 -2.39 10.96 -15.72
N TYR A 18 -1.98 12.06 -15.11
CA TYR A 18 -1.09 12.09 -13.97
C TYR A 18 -1.78 12.81 -12.82
N ALA A 19 -1.71 12.23 -11.63
CA ALA A 19 -2.24 12.84 -10.42
C ALA A 19 -1.20 12.74 -9.32
N HIS A 20 -0.94 13.87 -8.68
CA HIS A 20 -0.12 13.97 -7.48
C HIS A 20 -0.99 14.38 -6.29
N ASN A 21 -0.86 13.65 -5.20
CA ASN A 21 -1.49 13.94 -3.92
C ASN A 21 -0.42 14.01 -2.83
N GLU A 22 -0.44 15.07 -2.03
CA GLU A 22 0.42 15.22 -0.87
C GLU A 22 -0.44 15.69 0.30
N GLU A 23 -0.35 14.98 1.41
CA GLU A 23 -1.07 15.26 2.65
C GLU A 23 -0.08 15.27 3.81
N LYS A 24 -0.10 16.34 4.59
CA LYS A 24 0.66 16.45 5.83
C LYS A 24 -0.25 16.14 6.99
N SER A 25 0.19 15.27 7.87
CA SER A 25 -0.54 14.97 9.08
C SER A 25 -0.39 16.10 10.10
N ILE A 26 -1.33 16.17 11.04
CA ILE A 26 -1.20 16.97 12.26
C ILE A 26 -0.16 16.37 13.22
N MET A 27 0.19 15.10 13.06
CA MET A 27 1.24 14.43 13.83
C MET A 27 2.60 14.75 13.21
N LEU A 28 3.59 15.00 14.07
CA LEU A 28 4.97 15.22 13.64
C LEU A 28 5.52 14.00 12.87
N ASN A 29 6.39 14.24 11.93
CA ASN A 29 7.05 13.22 11.11
C ASN A 29 6.08 12.29 10.38
N SER A 30 4.84 12.74 10.15
CA SER A 30 3.83 11.94 9.48
C SER A 30 3.28 12.65 8.25
N GLY A 31 3.18 11.91 7.17
CA GLY A 31 2.72 12.42 5.89
C GLY A 31 2.39 11.32 4.89
N PHE A 32 1.75 11.71 3.82
CA PHE A 32 1.41 10.85 2.70
C PHE A 32 1.67 11.56 1.40
N LYS A 33 2.37 10.88 0.49
CA LYS A 33 2.57 11.34 -0.89
C LYS A 33 2.21 10.23 -1.84
N LYS A 34 1.53 10.58 -2.94
CA LYS A 34 1.16 9.60 -3.94
C LYS A 34 1.17 10.20 -5.34
N ASP A 35 1.88 9.54 -6.22
CA ASP A 35 1.89 9.80 -7.64
C ASP A 35 1.17 8.68 -8.39
N ASN A 36 0.26 9.04 -9.29
CA ASN A 36 -0.47 8.09 -10.11
C ASN A 36 -0.34 8.47 -11.58
N VAL A 37 -0.02 7.50 -12.41
CA VAL A 37 -0.07 7.59 -13.86
C VAL A 37 -1.07 6.58 -14.38
N ASN A 38 -2.05 7.01 -15.17
CA ASN A 38 -2.96 6.11 -15.86
C ASN A 38 -2.89 6.36 -17.35
N ALA A 39 -2.74 5.30 -18.12
CA ALA A 39 -2.78 5.35 -19.58
C ALA A 39 -3.85 4.36 -20.06
N LYS A 40 -4.73 4.83 -20.94
CA LYS A 40 -5.76 4.02 -21.58
C LYS A 40 -5.67 4.20 -23.08
N ILE A 41 -5.70 3.11 -23.80
CA ILE A 41 -5.76 3.10 -25.26
C ILE A 41 -6.85 2.13 -25.67
N LYS A 42 -7.74 2.58 -26.55
CA LYS A 42 -8.71 1.73 -27.21
C LYS A 42 -8.54 1.88 -28.71
N SER A 43 -8.36 0.78 -29.39
CA SER A 43 -8.13 0.74 -30.83
C SER A 43 -9.08 -0.21 -31.53
N GLU A 44 -9.79 0.26 -32.55
CA GLU A 44 -10.54 -0.56 -33.49
C GLU A 44 -9.59 -1.05 -34.56
N LEU A 45 -9.05 -2.27 -34.40
CA LEU A 45 -8.12 -2.87 -35.35
C LEU A 45 -8.78 -3.12 -36.72
N ASN A 46 -10.06 -3.49 -36.67
CA ASN A 46 -10.92 -3.61 -37.82
C ASN A 46 -12.39 -3.64 -37.36
N LYS A 47 -13.35 -3.87 -38.28
CA LYS A 47 -14.81 -3.86 -38.02
C LYS A 47 -15.28 -4.91 -36.99
N TRP A 48 -14.45 -5.89 -36.68
CA TRP A 48 -14.75 -7.07 -35.83
C TRP A 48 -13.78 -7.26 -34.69
N MET A 49 -12.71 -6.44 -34.61
CA MET A 49 -11.72 -6.54 -33.53
C MET A 49 -11.43 -5.19 -32.89
N THR A 50 -11.53 -5.15 -31.58
CA THR A 50 -11.15 -3.99 -30.76
C THR A 50 -10.15 -4.42 -29.69
N LEU A 51 -9.09 -3.67 -29.56
CA LEU A 51 -8.06 -3.84 -28.54
C LEU A 51 -8.22 -2.73 -27.49
N ASP A 52 -8.27 -3.11 -26.23
CA ASP A 52 -8.26 -2.23 -25.09
C ASP A 52 -6.95 -2.44 -24.31
N PHE A 53 -6.22 -1.38 -24.03
CA PHE A 53 -5.04 -1.40 -23.17
C PHE A 53 -5.23 -0.41 -22.04
N ASN A 54 -4.90 -0.83 -20.82
CA ASN A 54 -4.94 0.03 -19.65
C ASN A 54 -3.71 -0.24 -18.77
N ALA A 55 -2.93 0.79 -18.49
CA ALA A 55 -1.81 0.77 -17.57
C ALA A 55 -2.08 1.73 -16.40
N ARG A 56 -1.88 1.27 -15.19
CA ARG A 56 -1.95 2.06 -13.97
C ARG A 56 -0.68 1.87 -13.18
N LEU A 57 0.03 2.96 -12.96
CA LEU A 57 1.25 3.02 -12.18
C LEU A 57 1.00 3.93 -10.99
N SER A 58 1.39 3.51 -9.81
CA SER A 58 1.35 4.38 -8.65
C SER A 58 2.58 4.17 -7.77
N TYR A 59 3.11 5.29 -7.30
CA TYR A 59 4.13 5.32 -6.27
C TYR A 59 3.59 6.10 -5.07
N SER A 60 3.71 5.54 -3.88
CA SER A 60 3.29 6.23 -2.66
C SER A 60 4.32 6.07 -1.56
N THR A 61 4.51 7.13 -0.81
CA THR A 61 5.31 7.17 0.42
C THR A 61 4.39 7.54 1.58
N ILE A 62 4.48 6.78 2.63
CA ILE A 62 3.81 7.04 3.91
C ILE A 62 4.91 7.20 4.93
N ASP A 63 5.03 8.40 5.50
CA ASP A 63 5.95 8.69 6.58
C ASP A 63 5.21 8.71 7.92
N GLY A 64 5.87 8.23 8.95
CA GLY A 64 5.37 8.21 10.31
C GLY A 64 4.49 7.03 10.65
N LEU A 65 3.93 7.06 11.83
CA LEU A 65 3.18 5.96 12.42
C LEU A 65 1.81 5.73 11.80
N GLY A 66 1.40 6.52 10.83
CA GLY A 66 0.12 6.46 10.10
C GLY A 66 -0.90 5.46 10.66
N GLY A 67 -2.15 5.84 10.80
CA GLY A 67 -3.20 5.01 11.39
C GLY A 67 -3.56 3.74 10.61
N GLY A 68 -2.61 2.87 10.36
CA GLY A 68 -2.80 1.58 9.69
C GLY A 68 -2.81 0.42 10.68
N ALA A 69 -3.51 -0.65 10.34
CA ALA A 69 -3.64 -1.87 11.13
C ALA A 69 -2.31 -2.61 11.41
N ASP A 70 -1.21 -2.15 10.83
CA ASP A 70 0.12 -2.75 10.98
C ASP A 70 0.85 -2.32 12.25
N THR A 71 0.30 -1.39 12.97
CA THR A 71 0.89 -0.93 14.21
C THR A 71 0.17 -1.60 15.37
N ASN A 72 0.90 -1.99 16.39
CA ASN A 72 0.35 -2.31 17.69
C ASN A 72 -0.47 -1.14 18.28
N GLU A 73 -0.68 -0.08 17.50
CA GLU A 73 -1.51 1.08 17.81
C GLU A 73 -3.00 0.78 17.86
N SER A 74 -3.45 -0.36 17.35
CA SER A 74 -4.80 -0.86 17.62
C SER A 74 -5.00 -1.22 19.10
N ASN A 75 -3.91 -1.39 19.84
CA ASN A 75 -3.96 -1.57 21.28
C ASN A 75 -3.86 -0.17 21.94
N ALA A 76 -4.94 0.25 22.59
CA ALA A 76 -5.04 1.57 23.22
C ALA A 76 -3.85 1.93 24.13
N ALA A 77 -3.21 0.94 24.73
CA ALA A 77 -2.03 1.14 25.58
C ALA A 77 -0.77 1.59 24.81
N ASN A 78 -0.69 1.30 23.52
CA ASN A 78 0.51 1.57 22.72
C ASN A 78 0.29 2.64 21.62
N SER A 79 -0.94 3.09 21.44
CA SER A 79 -1.25 4.16 20.49
C SER A 79 -0.72 5.50 20.96
N THR A 80 0.07 6.16 20.10
CA THR A 80 0.57 7.52 20.38
C THR A 80 -0.59 8.51 20.55
N VAL A 81 -1.65 8.36 19.76
CA VAL A 81 -2.85 9.22 19.84
C VAL A 81 -3.59 8.97 21.15
N ALA A 82 -3.82 7.71 21.54
CA ALA A 82 -4.47 7.38 22.80
C ALA A 82 -3.64 7.89 24.00
N ASN A 83 -2.33 7.72 23.94
CA ASN A 83 -1.44 8.25 24.98
C ASN A 83 -1.47 9.78 25.06
N ALA A 84 -1.57 10.47 23.92
CA ALA A 84 -1.68 11.93 23.90
C ALA A 84 -2.98 12.44 24.57
N THR A 85 -4.06 11.66 24.50
CA THR A 85 -5.35 12.04 25.13
C THR A 85 -5.36 11.87 26.65
N VAL A 86 -4.54 10.97 27.19
CA VAL A 86 -4.46 10.67 28.62
C VAL A 86 -3.23 11.29 29.27
N PHE A 87 -2.31 11.81 28.46
CA PHE A 87 -1.09 12.45 28.98
C PHE A 87 -1.41 13.77 29.69
N ARG A 88 -0.85 13.97 30.88
CA ARG A 88 -1.06 15.20 31.64
C ARG A 88 -0.34 16.37 30.96
N PRO A 89 -1.02 17.49 30.65
CA PRO A 89 -0.41 18.63 29.97
C PRO A 89 0.55 19.46 30.85
N VAL A 90 0.60 19.18 32.13
CA VAL A 90 1.46 19.89 33.11
C VAL A 90 2.21 18.86 33.91
N ASP A 91 3.52 19.03 34.04
CA ASP A 91 4.31 18.27 35.00
C ASP A 91 3.73 18.46 36.41
N SER A 92 3.46 17.35 37.07
CA SER A 92 3.07 17.43 38.46
C SER A 92 4.25 17.97 39.29
N LEU A 93 4.12 19.21 39.72
CA LEU A 93 5.04 19.79 40.68
C LEU A 93 5.03 18.93 41.94
N LYS A 94 6.07 18.13 42.09
CA LYS A 94 6.39 17.31 43.29
C LYS A 94 5.35 16.23 43.65
N TYR A 95 5.63 15.04 43.20
CA TYR A 95 5.16 13.85 43.91
C TYR A 95 5.95 13.72 45.20
N SER A 96 5.25 13.51 46.31
CA SER A 96 5.86 13.01 47.54
C SER A 96 6.32 11.55 47.27
N ASP A 97 7.40 11.14 47.93
CA ASP A 97 8.02 9.82 47.82
C ASP A 97 7.05 8.63 48.11
N ASP A 98 5.83 8.92 48.56
CA ASP A 98 4.80 7.94 48.92
C ASP A 98 3.89 7.52 47.73
N ASP A 99 4.02 8.15 46.54
CA ASP A 99 3.18 7.87 45.36
C ASP A 99 3.82 6.87 44.36
N GLU A 100 4.61 5.91 44.83
CA GLU A 100 5.23 4.88 43.98
C GLU A 100 4.22 4.01 43.19
N GLU A 101 2.94 4.02 43.53
CA GLU A 101 1.90 3.24 42.82
C GLU A 101 1.32 3.93 41.58
N ASN A 102 1.63 5.18 41.31
CA ASN A 102 1.07 5.87 40.16
C ASN A 102 1.96 5.74 38.92
N SER A 103 1.86 4.61 38.23
CA SER A 103 2.56 4.28 36.99
C SER A 103 2.44 5.31 35.85
N SER A 104 1.63 6.36 36.03
CA SER A 104 1.50 7.46 35.07
C SER A 104 2.69 8.45 35.10
N ALA A 105 3.46 8.51 36.18
CA ALA A 105 4.64 9.39 36.29
C ALA A 105 5.82 8.91 35.44
N GLN A 106 5.83 7.63 35.00
CA GLN A 106 6.87 7.05 34.18
C GLN A 106 6.49 7.00 32.67
N GLN A 107 5.33 7.52 32.29
CA GLN A 107 4.95 7.55 30.89
C GLN A 107 5.72 8.64 30.15
N LYS A 108 6.57 8.24 29.20
CA LYS A 108 7.25 9.17 28.31
C LYS A 108 6.23 9.99 27.53
N SER A 109 6.57 11.25 27.28
CA SER A 109 5.66 12.15 26.58
C SER A 109 5.34 11.63 25.18
N PRO A 110 4.13 11.88 24.66
CA PRO A 110 3.79 11.53 23.29
C PRO A 110 4.75 12.13 22.25
N LEU A 111 5.29 13.31 22.54
CA LEU A 111 6.28 13.97 21.70
C LEU A 111 7.61 13.21 21.67
N GLU A 112 8.13 12.79 22.82
CA GLU A 112 9.37 11.99 22.90
C GLU A 112 9.22 10.67 22.14
N ARG A 113 8.07 10.01 22.27
CA ARG A 113 7.76 8.78 21.54
C ARG A 113 7.73 8.99 20.02
N LEU A 114 7.12 10.09 19.56
CA LEU A 114 7.08 10.43 18.14
C LEU A 114 8.48 10.71 17.58
N LEU A 115 9.30 11.43 18.34
CA LEU A 115 10.67 11.74 17.94
C LEU A 115 11.60 10.52 18.01
N ALA A 116 11.30 9.56 18.86
CA ALA A 116 12.06 8.33 19.02
C ALA A 116 11.68 7.24 18.00
N THR A 117 10.68 7.49 17.15
CA THR A 117 10.24 6.52 16.16
C THR A 117 10.30 7.12 14.76
N ASP A 118 10.94 6.41 13.85
CA ASP A 118 10.96 6.75 12.42
C ASP A 118 10.40 5.57 11.62
N LYS A 119 9.48 5.84 10.71
CA LYS A 119 8.87 4.83 9.84
C LYS A 119 8.60 5.43 8.49
N THR A 120 9.07 4.76 7.47
CA THR A 120 8.75 5.08 6.08
C THR A 120 8.30 3.82 5.36
N ARG A 121 7.21 3.93 4.62
CA ARG A 121 6.71 2.87 3.74
C ARG A 121 6.58 3.38 2.32
N ASN A 122 7.33 2.79 1.43
CA ASN A 122 7.28 3.05 0.01
C ASN A 122 6.53 1.92 -0.70
N THR A 123 5.53 2.27 -1.49
CA THR A 123 4.77 1.30 -2.28
C THR A 123 4.82 1.69 -3.75
N PHE A 124 5.32 0.78 -4.58
CA PHE A 124 5.23 0.89 -6.03
C PHE A 124 4.28 -0.17 -6.57
N ASN A 125 3.23 0.26 -7.26
CA ASN A 125 2.19 -0.62 -7.78
C ASN A 125 2.01 -0.39 -9.27
N GLN A 126 2.04 -1.48 -10.03
CA GLN A 126 1.86 -1.50 -11.49
C GLN A 126 0.76 -2.48 -11.84
N ASN A 127 -0.20 -2.03 -12.65
CA ASN A 127 -1.27 -2.87 -13.16
C ASN A 127 -1.43 -2.62 -14.65
N TYR A 128 -1.34 -3.68 -15.42
CA TYR A 128 -1.51 -3.69 -16.87
C TYR A 128 -2.68 -4.60 -17.22
N ASN A 129 -3.56 -4.11 -18.07
CA ASN A 129 -4.67 -4.91 -18.60
C ASN A 129 -4.72 -4.76 -20.11
N VAL A 130 -4.82 -5.87 -20.80
CA VAL A 130 -5.02 -5.96 -22.24
C VAL A 130 -6.30 -6.73 -22.48
N GLY A 131 -7.21 -6.17 -23.24
CA GLY A 131 -8.47 -6.81 -23.62
C GLY A 131 -8.63 -6.84 -25.13
N LEU A 132 -8.95 -7.99 -25.67
CA LEU A 132 -9.29 -8.18 -27.07
C LEU A 132 -10.77 -8.55 -27.16
N ASN A 133 -11.55 -7.74 -27.87
CA ASN A 133 -12.90 -8.10 -28.26
C ASN A 133 -12.89 -8.51 -29.73
N TRP A 134 -13.37 -9.68 -30.02
CA TRP A 134 -13.47 -10.24 -31.37
C TRP A 134 -14.91 -10.67 -31.68
N LYS A 135 -15.45 -10.21 -32.80
CA LYS A 135 -16.80 -10.51 -33.28
C LYS A 135 -16.70 -11.33 -34.56
N PRO A 136 -16.37 -12.65 -34.46
CA PRO A 136 -16.12 -13.49 -35.67
C PRO A 136 -17.37 -13.68 -36.55
N PHE A 137 -18.54 -13.71 -35.91
CA PHE A 137 -19.81 -13.93 -36.57
C PHE A 137 -20.89 -13.01 -36.02
N LYS A 138 -21.98 -12.86 -36.75
CA LYS A 138 -23.16 -12.14 -36.27
C LYS A 138 -23.64 -12.76 -34.97
N ASN A 139 -23.95 -11.90 -33.97
CA ASN A 139 -24.43 -12.26 -32.66
C ASN A 139 -23.39 -12.94 -31.74
N TRP A 140 -22.17 -13.19 -32.17
CA TRP A 140 -21.13 -13.78 -31.35
C TRP A 140 -20.06 -12.75 -30.98
N THR A 141 -19.69 -12.70 -29.71
CA THR A 141 -18.59 -11.89 -29.23
C THR A 141 -17.69 -12.75 -28.37
N PHE A 142 -16.44 -12.87 -28.74
CA PHE A 142 -15.39 -13.43 -27.92
C PHE A 142 -14.60 -12.29 -27.29
N ARG A 143 -14.41 -12.34 -25.97
CA ARG A 143 -13.57 -11.41 -25.24
C ARG A 143 -12.50 -12.17 -24.47
N SER A 144 -11.24 -11.78 -24.67
CA SER A 144 -10.10 -12.26 -23.91
C SER A 144 -9.47 -11.09 -23.20
N GLU A 145 -9.27 -11.22 -21.89
CA GLU A 145 -8.63 -10.22 -21.05
C GLU A 145 -7.43 -10.83 -20.36
N PHE A 146 -6.30 -10.15 -20.42
CA PHE A 146 -5.10 -10.48 -19.67
C PHE A 146 -4.73 -9.32 -18.77
N GLY A 147 -4.64 -9.61 -17.48
CA GLY A 147 -4.19 -8.67 -16.45
C GLY A 147 -2.87 -9.12 -15.84
N TYR A 148 -1.97 -8.18 -15.63
CA TYR A 148 -0.72 -8.39 -14.90
C TYR A 148 -0.57 -7.29 -13.85
N GLY A 149 -0.32 -7.71 -12.60
CA GLY A 149 -0.08 -6.83 -11.47
C GLY A 149 1.27 -7.11 -10.83
N TRP A 150 1.98 -6.06 -10.51
CA TRP A 150 3.21 -6.10 -9.74
C TRP A 150 3.19 -5.02 -8.68
N LYS A 151 3.36 -5.43 -7.42
CA LYS A 151 3.42 -4.55 -6.27
C LYS A 151 4.72 -4.81 -5.51
N PHE A 152 5.40 -3.74 -5.15
CA PHE A 152 6.58 -3.75 -4.31
C PHE A 152 6.33 -2.82 -3.13
N ASP A 153 6.40 -3.35 -1.91
CA ASP A 153 6.35 -2.62 -0.66
C ASP A 153 7.73 -2.68 0.01
N ASP A 154 8.24 -1.53 0.40
CA ASP A 154 9.46 -1.39 1.18
C ASP A 154 9.10 -0.60 2.45
N THR A 155 9.23 -1.24 3.60
CA THR A 155 8.94 -0.63 4.89
C THR A 155 10.19 -0.65 5.75
N GLU A 156 10.59 0.53 6.19
CA GLU A 156 11.69 0.76 7.11
C GLU A 156 11.12 1.36 8.39
N GLN A 157 11.50 0.83 9.53
CA GLN A 157 11.05 1.35 10.82
C GLN A 157 12.17 1.26 11.85
N TYR A 158 12.28 2.32 12.62
CA TYR A 158 13.21 2.48 13.70
C TYR A 158 12.47 2.80 15.00
N TRP A 159 12.94 2.23 16.09
CA TRP A 159 12.53 2.56 17.46
C TRP A 159 13.76 2.89 18.27
N GLY A 160 13.83 4.13 18.75
CA GLY A 160 14.86 4.59 19.70
C GLY A 160 14.56 4.19 21.13
N VAL A 161 15.43 4.61 22.03
CA VAL A 161 15.34 4.31 23.47
C VAL A 161 14.03 4.80 24.08
N ASP A 162 13.51 5.93 23.59
CA ASP A 162 12.30 6.58 24.09
C ASP A 162 11.03 6.15 23.37
N ALA A 163 11.14 5.22 22.41
CA ALA A 163 9.99 4.60 21.79
C ALA A 163 9.23 3.71 22.79
N VAL A 164 8.05 3.25 22.40
CA VAL A 164 7.18 2.43 23.24
C VAL A 164 7.93 1.21 23.78
N SER A 165 7.85 1.00 25.10
CA SER A 165 8.60 -0.02 25.83
C SER A 165 8.29 -1.47 25.43
N ASN A 166 7.15 -1.72 24.81
CA ASN A 166 6.72 -3.06 24.36
C ASN A 166 6.87 -3.14 22.85
N SER A 167 8.10 -3.17 22.36
CA SER A 167 8.26 -3.50 20.96
C SER A 167 7.82 -4.94 20.72
N LYS A 168 7.28 -5.19 19.56
CA LYS A 168 6.90 -6.52 19.06
C LYS A 168 8.02 -7.57 19.23
N TYR A 169 9.26 -7.13 19.35
CA TYR A 169 10.45 -7.98 19.32
C TYR A 169 11.15 -8.12 20.68
N GLY A 170 10.55 -7.59 21.74
CA GLY A 170 10.90 -7.96 23.13
C GLY A 170 12.12 -7.32 23.77
N TYR A 171 12.72 -6.31 23.13
CA TYR A 171 13.87 -5.60 23.69
C TYR A 171 13.47 -4.22 24.20
N ASN A 172 13.05 -4.16 25.46
CA ASN A 172 12.65 -2.92 26.10
C ASN A 172 13.84 -1.99 26.36
N GLY A 173 13.70 -0.72 26.01
CA GLY A 173 14.70 0.31 26.31
C GLY A 173 15.97 0.26 25.45
N GLN A 174 16.00 -0.57 24.42
CA GLN A 174 17.10 -0.61 23.45
C GLN A 174 16.62 -0.30 22.04
N PRO A 175 17.41 0.44 21.25
CA PRO A 175 17.07 0.75 19.89
C PRO A 175 16.93 -0.50 19.02
N GLN A 176 15.96 -0.45 18.12
CA GLN A 176 15.61 -1.55 17.20
C GLN A 176 15.36 -1.01 15.79
N ALA A 177 15.67 -1.83 14.82
CA ALA A 177 15.39 -1.52 13.43
C ALA A 177 14.68 -2.68 12.73
N TYR A 178 13.77 -2.34 11.84
CA TYR A 178 12.94 -3.27 11.09
C TYR A 178 12.93 -2.90 9.62
N LEU A 179 13.20 -3.87 8.76
CA LEU A 179 13.11 -3.76 7.33
C LEU A 179 12.19 -4.86 6.79
N LEU A 180 11.18 -4.48 6.03
CA LEU A 180 10.31 -5.41 5.32
C LEU A 180 10.30 -5.05 3.84
N ARG A 181 10.72 -5.98 3.00
CA ARG A 181 10.59 -5.89 1.55
C ARG A 181 9.66 -6.97 1.06
N GLU A 182 8.59 -6.54 0.44
CA GLU A 182 7.56 -7.42 -0.07
C GLU A 182 7.33 -7.19 -1.55
N LYS A 183 7.29 -8.29 -2.28
CA LYS A 183 6.99 -8.31 -3.70
C LYS A 183 5.79 -9.21 -3.96
N THR A 184 4.74 -8.65 -4.54
CA THR A 184 3.58 -9.41 -5.00
C THR A 184 3.50 -9.33 -6.52
N MET A 185 3.39 -10.48 -7.15
CA MET A 185 3.12 -10.61 -8.59
C MET A 185 1.82 -11.35 -8.79
N SER A 186 0.97 -10.84 -9.64
CA SER A 186 -0.30 -11.46 -9.96
C SER A 186 -0.56 -11.40 -11.47
N TRP A 187 -1.22 -12.42 -11.98
CA TRP A 187 -1.74 -12.40 -13.33
C TRP A 187 -3.11 -13.05 -13.38
N ARG A 188 -3.90 -12.62 -14.33
CA ARG A 188 -5.25 -13.10 -14.58
C ARG A 188 -5.48 -13.19 -16.08
N ASN A 189 -6.07 -14.28 -16.54
CA ASN A 189 -6.59 -14.41 -17.89
C ASN A 189 -8.06 -14.82 -17.81
N ALA A 190 -8.92 -14.00 -18.41
CA ALA A 190 -10.36 -14.26 -18.47
C ALA A 190 -10.79 -14.27 -19.93
N ASN A 191 -11.51 -15.32 -20.29
CA ASN A 191 -12.05 -15.52 -21.63
C ASN A 191 -13.56 -15.69 -21.54
N THR A 192 -14.30 -14.95 -22.35
CA THR A 192 -15.75 -15.03 -22.39
C THR A 192 -16.24 -15.15 -23.83
N LEU A 193 -17.22 -16.00 -24.04
CA LEU A 193 -17.93 -16.14 -25.29
C LEU A 193 -19.40 -15.79 -25.07
N THR A 194 -19.86 -14.76 -25.75
CA THR A 194 -21.24 -14.30 -25.65
C THR A 194 -21.97 -14.51 -26.97
N TYR A 195 -23.14 -15.12 -26.89
CA TYR A 195 -24.12 -15.14 -27.97
C TYR A 195 -25.28 -14.23 -27.63
N ASP A 196 -25.54 -13.20 -28.45
CA ASP A 196 -26.64 -12.23 -28.24
C ASP A 196 -27.50 -12.15 -29.50
N ASN A 197 -28.69 -12.74 -29.44
CA ASN A 197 -29.69 -12.67 -30.51
C ASN A 197 -30.95 -11.96 -30.01
N LYS A 198 -31.17 -10.75 -30.56
CA LYS A 198 -32.32 -9.90 -30.24
C LYS A 198 -33.58 -10.19 -31.05
N LYS A 199 -33.52 -11.13 -32.01
CA LYS A 199 -34.60 -11.42 -32.95
C LYS A 199 -34.80 -12.95 -33.13
N LEU A 200 -34.78 -13.68 -32.02
CA LEU A 200 -35.12 -15.09 -32.05
C LEU A 200 -36.62 -15.28 -32.34
N PHE A 201 -36.99 -16.34 -32.98
CA PHE A 201 -38.40 -16.69 -33.34
C PHE A 201 -39.19 -15.52 -33.95
N LYS A 202 -38.68 -14.94 -35.05
CA LYS A 202 -39.29 -13.81 -35.77
C LYS A 202 -39.43 -12.53 -34.93
N GLY A 203 -38.55 -12.34 -33.93
CA GLY A 203 -38.47 -11.11 -33.13
C GLY A 203 -39.33 -11.12 -31.87
N ARG A 204 -39.90 -12.27 -31.50
CA ARG A 204 -40.67 -12.42 -30.26
C ARG A 204 -39.78 -12.51 -29.01
N ASP A 205 -38.59 -13.15 -29.18
CA ASP A 205 -37.71 -13.45 -28.03
C ASP A 205 -36.32 -12.89 -28.21
N LYS A 206 -35.66 -12.66 -27.10
CA LYS A 206 -34.25 -12.28 -26.99
C LYS A 206 -33.53 -13.37 -26.24
N LEU A 207 -32.40 -13.84 -26.78
CA LEU A 207 -31.54 -14.82 -26.13
C LEU A 207 -30.15 -14.24 -25.95
N ASN A 208 -29.67 -14.19 -24.71
CA ASN A 208 -28.30 -13.89 -24.38
C ASN A 208 -27.72 -15.05 -23.58
N VAL A 209 -26.62 -15.64 -24.08
CA VAL A 209 -25.90 -16.73 -23.42
C VAL A 209 -24.45 -16.29 -23.28
N LEU A 210 -23.90 -16.38 -22.07
CA LEU A 210 -22.51 -16.09 -21.77
C LEU A 210 -21.86 -17.31 -21.15
N ILE A 211 -20.73 -17.72 -21.70
CA ILE A 211 -19.85 -18.77 -21.17
C ILE A 211 -18.51 -18.09 -20.88
N GLY A 212 -17.97 -18.32 -19.69
CA GLY A 212 -16.70 -17.72 -19.28
C GLY A 212 -15.78 -18.73 -18.61
N HIS A 213 -14.48 -18.49 -18.78
CA HIS A 213 -13.42 -19.22 -18.09
C HIS A 213 -12.38 -18.20 -17.61
N GLU A 214 -11.95 -18.34 -16.37
CA GLU A 214 -10.94 -17.48 -15.74
C GLU A 214 -9.88 -18.31 -15.03
N VAL A 215 -8.64 -17.92 -15.22
CA VAL A 215 -7.48 -18.43 -14.48
C VAL A 215 -6.72 -17.26 -13.92
N SER A 216 -6.33 -17.37 -12.66
CA SER A 216 -5.50 -16.35 -12.01
C SER A 216 -4.48 -17.00 -11.09
N SER A 217 -3.38 -16.30 -10.87
CA SER A 217 -2.35 -16.68 -9.91
C SER A 217 -1.80 -15.44 -9.22
N SER A 218 -1.49 -15.57 -7.95
CA SER A 218 -0.82 -14.54 -7.18
C SER A 218 0.29 -15.16 -6.36
N GLN A 219 1.47 -14.57 -6.44
CA GLN A 219 2.65 -14.97 -5.68
C GLN A 219 3.16 -13.79 -4.87
N ARG A 220 3.30 -14.00 -3.57
CA ARG A 220 3.90 -13.04 -2.63
C ARG A 220 5.22 -13.59 -2.12
N LYS A 221 6.25 -12.73 -2.10
CA LYS A 221 7.55 -12.99 -1.49
C LYS A 221 7.86 -11.83 -0.56
N SER A 222 8.26 -12.15 0.67
CA SER A 222 8.67 -11.15 1.66
C SER A 222 10.02 -11.51 2.25
N ILE A 223 10.80 -10.49 2.54
CA ILE A 223 12.03 -10.57 3.31
C ILE A 223 11.84 -9.61 4.47
N GLU A 224 11.92 -10.15 5.66
CA GLU A 224 11.83 -9.41 6.92
C GLU A 224 13.18 -9.49 7.63
N ASN A 225 13.72 -8.35 8.02
CA ASN A 225 14.94 -8.26 8.81
C ASN A 225 14.68 -7.42 10.04
N VAL A 226 14.93 -7.99 11.20
CA VAL A 226 14.79 -7.33 12.49
C VAL A 226 16.16 -7.36 13.18
N SER A 227 16.61 -6.19 13.60
CA SER A 227 17.84 -6.06 14.39
C SER A 227 17.52 -5.31 15.67
N VAL A 228 18.03 -5.80 16.76
CA VAL A 228 17.70 -5.36 18.12
C VAL A 228 18.99 -5.13 18.92
N ALA A 229 18.85 -4.46 20.05
CA ALA A 229 19.95 -4.23 21.00
C ALA A 229 21.10 -3.40 20.39
N PHE A 230 20.78 -2.39 19.61
CA PHE A 230 21.77 -1.43 19.16
C PHE A 230 22.24 -0.54 20.31
N PRO A 231 23.47 0.02 20.24
CA PRO A 231 23.91 1.04 21.17
C PRO A 231 22.96 2.22 21.21
N VAL A 232 22.68 2.74 22.38
CA VAL A 232 21.72 3.86 22.60
C VAL A 232 22.11 5.16 21.89
N THR A 233 23.36 5.30 21.52
CA THR A 233 23.90 6.45 20.78
C THR A 233 23.81 6.31 19.27
N MET A 234 23.41 5.14 18.76
CA MET A 234 23.37 4.86 17.33
C MET A 234 22.09 5.45 16.73
N ASN A 235 22.22 6.23 15.67
CA ASN A 235 21.09 6.77 14.94
C ASN A 235 20.54 5.73 13.95
N PHE A 236 19.38 6.03 13.33
CA PHE A 236 18.71 5.10 12.44
C PHE A 236 19.53 4.79 11.17
N ASP A 237 20.18 5.78 10.56
CA ASP A 237 20.97 5.59 9.35
C ASP A 237 22.16 4.65 9.60
N ASP A 238 22.83 4.79 10.73
CA ASP A 238 23.91 3.89 11.14
C ASP A 238 23.40 2.48 11.41
N MET A 239 22.23 2.34 12.05
CA MET A 239 21.61 1.02 12.26
C MET A 239 21.26 0.35 10.93
N LYS A 240 20.64 1.09 10.01
CA LYS A 240 20.26 0.63 8.69
C LYS A 240 21.48 0.15 7.90
N ALA A 241 22.58 0.90 7.94
CA ALA A 241 23.83 0.52 7.31
C ALA A 241 24.42 -0.78 7.89
N ASN A 242 24.20 -1.03 9.18
CA ASN A 242 24.75 -2.19 9.90
C ASN A 242 23.82 -3.42 9.93
N MET A 243 22.53 -3.29 9.54
CA MET A 243 21.61 -4.44 9.48
C MET A 243 22.02 -5.51 8.49
N GLY A 244 22.77 -5.17 7.45
CA GLY A 244 23.31 -6.10 6.46
C GLY A 244 24.53 -6.90 6.92
N SER A 245 25.16 -6.54 8.05
CA SER A 245 26.39 -7.18 8.51
C SER A 245 26.19 -8.52 9.23
N GLY A 246 24.97 -9.02 9.34
CA GLY A 246 24.68 -10.43 9.59
C GLY A 246 25.05 -10.98 10.96
N LYS A 247 25.28 -10.15 11.97
CA LYS A 247 25.29 -10.63 13.35
C LYS A 247 23.87 -10.75 13.84
N ALA A 248 23.20 -11.84 13.45
CA ALA A 248 22.06 -12.29 14.19
C ALA A 248 22.53 -12.51 15.64
N LEU A 249 21.97 -11.76 16.55
CA LEU A 249 22.10 -12.09 17.96
C LEU A 249 21.26 -13.34 18.17
N ALA A 250 21.94 -14.46 18.36
CA ALA A 250 21.34 -15.72 18.77
C ALA A 250 20.81 -15.60 20.20
#